data_1ea5307f59e96e5fe6ff1d553d5850e9
#
_entry.id   1ea5307f59e96e5fe6ff1d553d5850e9
#
_cell.length_a   1.000
_cell.length_b   1.000
_cell.length_c   1.000
_cell.angle_alpha   90.00
_cell.angle_beta   90.00
_cell.angle_gamma   90.00
#
_symmetry.space_group_name_H-M   'P 1'
#
loop_
_entity.id
_entity.type
_entity.pdbx_description
1 polymer ?
#
loop_
_entity_poly.entity_id
_entity_poly.type
_entity_poly.pdbx_seq_one_letter_code
_entity_poly.pdbx_strand_id
1 'polypeptide(L)'
;MLNDQSFDAPVIHVVSESPRLEMLQARLRQSGTRPVPVRGNYLPPDAAPALIDLSTREIPIEPGDTRLIITLGRADQSLAHSDIHLTDVSELSTLAARISIRQREKQRRREIDLRSQTLAELGIERSNTGTRADARLLWLGHDAPFLNVLKKSLKDSKINFVAAISCLTAEDYLESGRFRVLALCPSQPGDEACKLLARIKQLPLAEPPKTLLLLRREVSIQLDHDLIEKADQIIDVGADLEAVAERLRLACTDHIEHAGVKTAGLTTLARDATSGLASRAYLETHLQAQMDQADQSATPLSVISIDLKNDDDVRDVAHRINALLRDTDLAARLDMNHICVTLPDTPYRGAVVLARRIEQSMERSVAWRVIEKRQFHTLTSLLGGLTARSGFSTERRA
;
A
#
# COMPACT_ATOMS: atom_id res chain seq x y z
N MET A 1 -6.01 -34.96 -1.19
CA MET A 1 -5.53 -33.76 -1.89
C MET A 1 -5.27 -32.73 -0.79
N LEU A 2 -4.04 -32.64 -0.30
CA LEU A 2 -3.62 -31.66 0.69
C LEU A 2 -3.47 -30.33 -0.02
N ASN A 3 -4.23 -29.35 0.42
CA ASN A 3 -4.29 -28.00 -0.12
C ASN A 3 -2.91 -27.31 0.08
N ASP A 4 -2.21 -27.09 -1.02
CA ASP A 4 -0.87 -26.48 -1.10
C ASP A 4 -0.93 -24.94 -0.95
N GLN A 5 -1.74 -24.45 0.00
CA GLN A 5 -1.84 -23.01 0.33
C GLN A 5 -0.77 -22.54 1.32
N SER A 6 0.17 -23.42 1.74
CA SER A 6 1.13 -23.07 2.79
C SER A 6 2.38 -22.29 2.31
N PHE A 7 2.57 -22.10 1.01
CA PHE A 7 3.77 -21.42 0.47
C PHE A 7 3.67 -19.88 0.41
N ASP A 8 2.47 -19.29 0.49
CA ASP A 8 2.24 -17.84 0.40
C ASP A 8 2.02 -17.15 1.75
N ALA A 9 2.00 -17.89 2.85
CA ALA A 9 1.81 -17.30 4.17
C ALA A 9 2.99 -16.40 4.57
N PRO A 10 2.73 -15.13 4.99
CA PRO A 10 3.80 -14.21 5.36
C PRO A 10 4.63 -14.77 6.52
N VAL A 11 5.95 -14.74 6.34
CA VAL A 11 6.91 -15.14 7.38
C VAL A 11 6.95 -14.05 8.44
N ILE A 12 6.95 -14.44 9.72
CA ILE A 12 7.12 -13.54 10.86
C ILE A 12 8.19 -14.11 11.77
N HIS A 13 9.23 -13.34 12.04
CA HIS A 13 10.21 -13.69 13.07
C HIS A 13 9.64 -13.43 14.45
N VAL A 14 9.70 -14.41 15.33
CA VAL A 14 9.12 -14.32 16.68
C VAL A 14 10.22 -14.33 17.73
N VAL A 15 10.28 -13.26 18.50
CA VAL A 15 11.18 -13.04 19.62
C VAL A 15 10.39 -13.17 20.91
N SER A 16 10.49 -14.31 21.57
CA SER A 16 9.84 -14.60 22.86
C SER A 16 10.52 -15.80 23.53
N GLU A 17 10.27 -16.02 24.81
CA GLU A 17 10.78 -17.16 25.56
C GLU A 17 9.71 -18.25 25.75
N SER A 18 10.16 -19.50 25.83
CA SER A 18 9.30 -20.64 26.16
C SER A 18 8.79 -20.53 27.63
N PRO A 19 7.52 -20.85 27.92
CA PRO A 19 6.52 -21.52 27.06
C PRO A 19 5.69 -20.54 26.19
N ARG A 20 5.84 -19.26 26.38
CA ARG A 20 5.03 -18.25 25.68
C ARG A 20 5.27 -18.26 24.15
N LEU A 21 6.51 -18.58 23.73
CA LEU A 21 6.85 -18.73 22.31
C LEU A 21 5.96 -19.74 21.59
N GLU A 22 5.73 -20.93 22.19
CA GLU A 22 4.91 -21.97 21.58
C GLU A 22 3.46 -21.53 21.39
N MET A 23 2.92 -20.86 22.40
CA MET A 23 1.56 -20.30 22.34
C MET A 23 1.45 -19.23 21.25
N LEU A 24 2.42 -18.30 21.15
CA LEU A 24 2.44 -17.26 20.12
C LEU A 24 2.54 -17.88 18.71
N GLN A 25 3.40 -18.88 18.53
CA GLN A 25 3.50 -19.57 17.25
C GLN A 25 2.20 -20.28 16.84
N ALA A 26 1.52 -20.92 17.79
CA ALA A 26 0.23 -21.55 17.52
C ALA A 26 -0.83 -20.53 17.07
N ARG A 27 -0.92 -19.38 17.75
CA ARG A 27 -1.85 -18.30 17.42
C ARG A 27 -1.53 -17.67 16.06
N LEU A 28 -0.26 -17.43 15.78
CA LEU A 28 0.19 -16.86 14.50
C LEU A 28 -0.12 -17.79 13.32
N ARG A 29 0.04 -19.11 13.48
CA ARG A 29 -0.39 -20.06 12.45
C ARG A 29 -1.90 -20.02 12.21
N GLN A 30 -2.70 -19.86 13.26
CA GLN A 30 -4.15 -19.70 13.15
C GLN A 30 -4.55 -18.41 12.43
N SER A 31 -3.74 -17.36 12.50
CA SER A 31 -3.96 -16.10 11.77
C SER A 31 -3.43 -16.11 10.33
N GLY A 32 -3.04 -17.26 9.80
CA GLY A 32 -2.56 -17.39 8.42
C GLY A 32 -1.11 -16.96 8.21
N THR A 33 -0.29 -16.87 9.27
CA THR A 33 1.12 -16.50 9.15
C THR A 33 2.05 -17.69 9.43
N ARG A 34 3.31 -17.58 8.98
CA ARG A 34 4.36 -18.58 9.20
C ARG A 34 5.38 -18.08 10.24
N PRO A 35 5.22 -18.38 11.53
CA PRO A 35 6.13 -17.93 12.57
C PRO A 35 7.45 -18.69 12.54
N VAL A 36 8.56 -17.95 12.61
CA VAL A 36 9.93 -18.47 12.70
C VAL A 36 10.55 -17.96 14.01
N PRO A 37 10.93 -18.84 14.95
CA PRO A 37 11.51 -18.42 16.22
C PRO A 37 12.92 -17.86 16.04
N VAL A 38 13.19 -16.74 16.69
CA VAL A 38 14.52 -16.12 16.74
C VAL A 38 15.26 -16.66 17.97
N ARG A 39 16.37 -17.39 17.73
CA ARG A 39 17.19 -18.02 18.79
C ARG A 39 18.38 -17.18 19.24
N GLY A 40 18.76 -16.15 18.48
CA GLY A 40 19.90 -15.27 18.76
C GLY A 40 19.47 -13.91 19.34
N ASN A 41 20.44 -13.07 19.65
CA ASN A 41 20.21 -11.70 20.13
C ASN A 41 19.99 -10.69 19.00
N TYR A 42 19.97 -11.13 17.75
CA TYR A 42 19.81 -10.31 16.57
C TYR A 42 18.72 -10.89 15.69
N LEU A 43 18.00 -10.02 15.02
CA LEU A 43 17.02 -10.41 13.98
C LEU A 43 17.76 -10.95 12.75
N PRO A 44 17.21 -11.96 12.04
CA PRO A 44 17.78 -12.43 10.79
C PRO A 44 17.93 -11.30 9.76
N PRO A 45 18.90 -11.37 8.82
CA PRO A 45 19.17 -10.28 7.87
C PRO A 45 18.12 -10.11 6.76
N ASP A 46 17.06 -10.91 6.75
CA ASP A 46 15.97 -10.78 5.81
C ASP A 46 15.00 -9.64 6.19
N ALA A 47 14.16 -9.20 5.25
CA ALA A 47 13.19 -8.13 5.45
C ALA A 47 11.86 -8.58 6.06
N ALA A 48 11.76 -9.83 6.55
CA ALA A 48 10.52 -10.34 7.11
C ALA A 48 10.13 -9.58 8.40
N PRO A 49 8.82 -9.35 8.64
CA PRO A 49 8.34 -8.72 9.86
C PRO A 49 8.83 -9.43 11.13
N ALA A 50 9.08 -8.70 12.20
CA ALA A 50 9.48 -9.25 13.48
C ALA A 50 8.46 -8.93 14.58
N LEU A 51 7.94 -9.94 15.26
CA LEU A 51 7.13 -9.84 16.48
C LEU A 51 8.03 -9.97 17.70
N ILE A 52 8.12 -8.92 18.51
CA ILE A 52 8.90 -8.88 19.73
C ILE A 52 7.96 -8.88 20.92
N ASP A 53 8.01 -9.93 21.73
CA ASP A 53 7.25 -10.04 22.97
C ASP A 53 8.00 -9.36 24.12
N LEU A 54 7.68 -8.09 24.34
CA LEU A 54 8.32 -7.23 25.35
C LEU A 54 8.14 -7.73 26.79
N SER A 55 7.20 -8.62 27.04
CA SER A 55 7.01 -9.21 28.38
C SER A 55 8.04 -10.29 28.73
N THR A 56 8.73 -10.82 27.72
CA THR A 56 9.71 -11.90 27.91
C THR A 56 11.11 -11.54 27.49
N ARG A 57 11.25 -10.78 26.40
CA ARG A 57 12.57 -10.49 25.84
C ARG A 57 12.57 -9.21 25.00
N GLU A 58 13.63 -8.42 25.15
CA GLU A 58 13.95 -7.32 24.25
C GLU A 58 15.11 -7.70 23.33
N ILE A 59 15.04 -7.24 22.09
CA ILE A 59 16.15 -7.31 21.13
C ILE A 59 16.44 -5.89 20.63
N PRO A 60 17.71 -5.49 20.53
CA PRO A 60 18.05 -4.23 19.91
C PRO A 60 17.66 -4.22 18.43
N ILE A 61 16.99 -3.14 18.01
CA ILE A 61 16.66 -2.88 16.62
C ILE A 61 17.76 -2.00 16.06
N GLU A 62 18.41 -2.44 14.99
CA GLU A 62 19.47 -1.66 14.36
C GLU A 62 18.92 -0.39 13.72
N PRO A 63 19.61 0.76 13.85
CA PRO A 63 19.23 1.96 13.12
C PRO A 63 19.28 1.69 11.61
N GLY A 64 18.15 1.97 10.93
CA GLY A 64 18.01 1.71 9.49
C GLY A 64 17.35 0.38 9.13
N ASP A 65 16.96 -0.44 10.09
CA ASP A 65 16.17 -1.63 9.83
C ASP A 65 14.83 -1.24 9.18
N THR A 66 14.59 -1.72 7.97
CA THR A 66 13.42 -1.35 7.15
C THR A 66 12.23 -2.30 7.32
N ARG A 67 12.43 -3.43 8.02
CA ARG A 67 11.35 -4.39 8.29
C ARG A 67 10.23 -3.78 9.14
N LEU A 68 9.09 -4.45 9.17
CA LEU A 68 8.04 -4.12 10.12
C LEU A 68 8.36 -4.66 11.51
N ILE A 69 8.38 -3.78 12.50
CA ILE A 69 8.55 -4.14 13.91
C ILE A 69 7.17 -4.18 14.57
N ILE A 70 6.82 -5.33 15.06
CA ILE A 70 5.58 -5.58 15.79
C ILE A 70 5.96 -5.84 17.24
N THR A 71 5.35 -5.11 18.16
CA THR A 71 5.59 -5.32 19.59
C THR A 71 4.33 -5.87 20.25
N LEU A 72 4.51 -6.80 21.18
CA LEU A 72 3.46 -7.33 22.05
C LEU A 72 3.84 -7.06 23.49
N GLY A 73 2.99 -6.34 24.22
CA GLY A 73 3.25 -5.99 25.60
C GLY A 73 2.28 -4.93 26.12
N ARG A 74 2.53 -4.40 27.34
CA ARG A 74 1.71 -3.32 27.90
C ARG A 74 1.88 -2.03 27.09
N ALA A 75 0.88 -1.16 27.11
CA ALA A 75 0.89 0.10 26.37
C ALA A 75 2.07 1.03 26.72
N ASP A 76 2.58 0.94 27.95
CA ASP A 76 3.74 1.68 28.45
C ASP A 76 5.09 1.12 28.01
N GLN A 77 5.11 -0.08 27.40
CA GLN A 77 6.30 -0.79 26.94
C GLN A 77 6.56 -0.65 25.43
N SER A 78 5.81 0.20 24.75
CA SER A 78 5.99 0.39 23.30
C SER A 78 7.37 0.88 22.98
N LEU A 79 8.07 0.21 22.05
CA LEU A 79 9.35 0.69 21.51
C LEU A 79 9.10 1.89 20.60
N ALA A 80 10.01 2.86 20.65
CA ALA A 80 9.92 4.09 19.84
C ALA A 80 9.84 3.85 18.31
N HIS A 81 10.27 2.66 17.86
CA HIS A 81 10.27 2.26 16.45
C HIS A 81 9.27 1.15 16.13
N SER A 82 8.27 0.92 16.99
CA SER A 82 7.22 -0.06 16.72
C SER A 82 6.27 0.43 15.62
N ASP A 83 6.11 -0.36 14.59
CA ASP A 83 5.13 -0.11 13.51
C ASP A 83 3.71 -0.54 13.90
N ILE A 84 3.61 -1.63 14.65
CA ILE A 84 2.37 -2.20 15.16
C ILE A 84 2.59 -2.56 16.62
N HIS A 85 1.79 -2.01 17.51
CA HIS A 85 1.82 -2.38 18.92
C HIS A 85 0.54 -3.15 19.28
N LEU A 86 0.71 -4.34 19.83
CA LEU A 86 -0.35 -5.19 20.31
C LEU A 86 -0.30 -5.24 21.85
N THR A 87 -1.43 -5.04 22.49
CA THR A 87 -1.50 -5.08 23.95
C THR A 87 -1.87 -6.46 24.47
N ASP A 88 -2.43 -7.30 23.61
CA ASP A 88 -2.89 -8.63 23.98
C ASP A 88 -2.76 -9.64 22.84
N VAL A 89 -2.60 -10.90 23.22
CA VAL A 89 -2.46 -12.04 22.29
C VAL A 89 -3.72 -12.25 21.42
N SER A 90 -4.90 -11.84 21.87
CA SER A 90 -6.13 -11.94 21.08
C SER A 90 -6.10 -11.10 19.81
N GLU A 91 -5.32 -10.02 19.78
CA GLU A 91 -5.16 -9.15 18.63
C GLU A 91 -4.33 -9.79 17.49
N LEU A 92 -3.64 -10.91 17.76
CA LEU A 92 -2.94 -11.68 16.75
C LEU A 92 -3.88 -12.23 15.67
N SER A 93 -5.18 -12.37 15.93
CA SER A 93 -6.17 -12.80 14.94
C SER A 93 -6.25 -11.88 13.72
N THR A 94 -5.95 -10.59 13.88
CA THR A 94 -5.97 -9.59 12.80
C THR A 94 -4.58 -9.19 12.31
N LEU A 95 -3.53 -9.82 12.83
CA LEU A 95 -2.16 -9.39 12.60
C LEU A 95 -1.75 -9.46 11.12
N ALA A 96 -2.16 -10.50 10.40
CA ALA A 96 -1.82 -10.63 8.97
C ALA A 96 -2.39 -9.45 8.16
N ALA A 97 -3.66 -9.05 8.38
CA ALA A 97 -4.25 -7.87 7.75
C ALA A 97 -3.50 -6.59 8.12
N ARG A 98 -3.16 -6.42 9.40
CA ARG A 98 -2.41 -5.24 9.87
C ARG A 98 -1.04 -5.15 9.21
N ILE A 99 -0.33 -6.27 9.07
CA ILE A 99 0.96 -6.34 8.35
C ILE A 99 0.77 -5.93 6.89
N SER A 100 -0.17 -6.53 6.17
CA SER A 100 -0.45 -6.22 4.77
C SER A 100 -0.74 -4.73 4.57
N ILE A 101 -1.58 -4.13 5.41
CA ILE A 101 -1.93 -2.72 5.35
C ILE A 101 -0.70 -1.85 5.62
N ARG A 102 0.07 -2.18 6.67
CA ARG A 102 1.24 -1.39 7.06
C ARG A 102 2.37 -1.48 6.04
N GLN A 103 2.57 -2.63 5.43
CA GLN A 103 3.50 -2.79 4.31
C GLN A 103 3.11 -1.91 3.13
N ARG A 104 1.84 -1.94 2.71
CA ARG A 104 1.34 -1.07 1.63
C ARG A 104 1.53 0.42 1.95
N GLU A 105 1.29 0.83 3.19
CA GLU A 105 1.50 2.21 3.64
C GLU A 105 3.00 2.60 3.57
N LYS A 106 3.90 1.76 4.07
CA LYS A 106 5.36 1.98 3.98
C LYS A 106 5.82 2.06 2.52
N GLN A 107 5.38 1.15 1.67
CA GLN A 107 5.69 1.15 0.23
C GLN A 107 5.24 2.47 -0.43
N ARG A 108 4.00 2.87 -0.15
CA ARG A 108 3.46 4.12 -0.71
C ARG A 108 4.27 5.34 -0.26
N ARG A 109 4.65 5.45 1.01
CA ARG A 109 5.48 6.57 1.51
C ARG A 109 6.84 6.59 0.82
N ARG A 110 7.51 5.45 0.74
CA ARG A 110 8.79 5.33 0.03
C ARG A 110 8.68 5.78 -1.43
N GLU A 111 7.65 5.34 -2.13
CA GLU A 111 7.42 5.73 -3.52
C GLU A 111 7.18 7.25 -3.67
N ILE A 112 6.45 7.87 -2.74
CA ILE A 112 6.25 9.32 -2.71
C ILE A 112 7.59 10.06 -2.57
N ASP A 113 8.45 9.59 -1.68
CA ASP A 113 9.77 10.16 -1.44
C ASP A 113 10.66 10.01 -2.68
N LEU A 114 10.70 8.83 -3.29
CA LEU A 114 11.45 8.57 -4.53
C LEU A 114 10.97 9.46 -5.68
N ARG A 115 9.65 9.62 -5.87
CA ARG A 115 9.09 10.53 -6.89
C ARG A 115 9.48 11.97 -6.63
N SER A 116 9.50 12.37 -5.36
CA SER A 116 9.92 13.73 -4.97
C SER A 116 11.39 13.97 -5.28
N GLN A 117 12.27 13.02 -4.98
CA GLN A 117 13.67 13.05 -5.31
C GLN A 117 13.90 13.10 -6.82
N THR A 118 13.21 12.23 -7.58
CA THR A 118 13.29 12.21 -9.04
C THR A 118 12.93 13.57 -9.66
N LEU A 119 11.88 14.22 -9.18
CA LEU A 119 11.49 15.55 -9.66
C LEU A 119 12.56 16.60 -9.33
N ALA A 120 13.14 16.55 -8.14
CA ALA A 120 14.20 17.45 -7.73
C ALA A 120 15.47 17.26 -8.59
N GLU A 121 15.87 16.03 -8.87
CA GLU A 121 17.03 15.71 -9.74
C GLU A 121 16.82 16.20 -11.18
N LEU A 122 15.59 16.17 -11.67
CA LEU A 122 15.24 16.70 -12.98
C LEU A 122 15.05 18.23 -12.99
N GLY A 123 15.22 18.91 -11.86
CA GLY A 123 15.02 20.37 -11.73
C GLY A 123 13.56 20.77 -11.91
N ILE A 124 12.61 19.85 -11.69
CA ILE A 124 11.18 20.09 -11.89
C ILE A 124 10.56 20.47 -10.53
N GLU A 125 10.08 21.71 -10.42
CA GLU A 125 9.34 22.13 -9.23
C GLU A 125 8.01 21.36 -9.12
N ARG A 126 7.67 20.90 -7.92
CA ARG A 126 6.36 20.33 -7.63
C ARG A 126 5.31 21.39 -7.91
N SER A 127 4.49 21.19 -8.92
CA SER A 127 3.27 22.00 -9.04
C SER A 127 2.33 21.59 -7.89
N ASN A 128 2.23 22.44 -6.89
CA ASN A 128 1.23 22.37 -5.81
C ASN A 128 -0.19 22.64 -6.35
N THR A 129 -0.52 22.10 -7.53
CA THR A 129 -1.84 22.29 -8.19
C THR A 129 -2.94 21.46 -7.56
N GLY A 130 -2.65 20.64 -6.56
CA GLY A 130 -3.70 20.18 -5.66
C GLY A 130 -4.18 21.38 -4.86
N THR A 131 -5.22 22.04 -5.34
CA THR A 131 -5.94 23.05 -4.57
C THR A 131 -6.19 22.48 -3.18
N ARG A 132 -5.52 23.02 -2.17
CA ARG A 132 -5.79 22.82 -0.73
C ARG A 132 -7.24 23.20 -0.35
N ALA A 133 -8.02 23.61 -1.34
CA ALA A 133 -9.41 24.00 -1.17
C ALA A 133 -10.26 22.74 -1.02
N ASP A 134 -10.89 22.62 0.14
CA ASP A 134 -11.96 21.66 0.45
C ASP A 134 -11.59 20.17 0.56
N ALA A 135 -10.50 19.86 1.23
CA ALA A 135 -10.29 18.50 1.69
C ALA A 135 -11.42 18.08 2.64
N ARG A 136 -12.21 17.08 2.22
CA ARG A 136 -13.35 16.60 2.99
C ARG A 136 -13.11 15.22 3.54
N LEU A 137 -13.34 15.09 4.85
CA LEU A 137 -13.38 13.84 5.56
C LEU A 137 -14.85 13.40 5.70
N LEU A 138 -15.17 12.22 5.18
CA LEU A 138 -16.44 11.57 5.44
C LEU A 138 -16.26 10.59 6.60
N TRP A 139 -17.15 10.69 7.58
CA TRP A 139 -17.19 9.81 8.73
C TRP A 139 -18.42 8.91 8.68
N LEU A 140 -18.24 7.63 8.98
CA LEU A 140 -19.34 6.71 9.25
C LEU A 140 -19.03 5.87 10.50
N GLY A 141 -19.83 6.04 11.53
CA GLY A 141 -19.73 5.33 12.82
C GLY A 141 -20.64 5.92 13.88
N HIS A 142 -20.91 5.16 14.93
CA HIS A 142 -21.87 5.53 15.99
C HIS A 142 -21.22 6.03 17.29
N ASP A 143 -19.90 6.26 17.30
CA ASP A 143 -19.17 6.72 18.49
C ASP A 143 -19.33 8.24 18.71
N ALA A 144 -20.41 8.66 19.33
CA ALA A 144 -20.70 10.07 19.58
C ALA A 144 -19.66 10.77 20.48
N PRO A 145 -19.12 10.17 21.57
CA PRO A 145 -18.03 10.77 22.33
C PRO A 145 -16.79 11.04 21.49
N PHE A 146 -16.33 10.08 20.72
CA PHE A 146 -15.18 10.24 19.86
C PHE A 146 -15.43 11.28 18.76
N LEU A 147 -16.63 11.32 18.19
CA LEU A 147 -17.01 12.29 17.18
C LEU A 147 -16.90 13.74 17.69
N ASN A 148 -17.25 13.99 18.96
CA ASN A 148 -17.12 15.32 19.55
C ASN A 148 -15.66 15.73 19.76
N VAL A 149 -14.80 14.79 20.20
CA VAL A 149 -13.36 15.02 20.33
C VAL A 149 -12.75 15.28 18.95
N LEU A 150 -13.11 14.49 17.95
CA LEU A 150 -12.65 14.66 16.57
C LEU A 150 -13.05 16.03 16.00
N LYS A 151 -14.30 16.45 16.14
CA LYS A 151 -14.76 17.77 15.71
C LYS A 151 -13.95 18.90 16.32
N LYS A 152 -13.60 18.79 17.61
CA LYS A 152 -12.77 19.77 18.32
C LYS A 152 -11.34 19.77 17.73
N SER A 153 -10.73 18.62 17.53
CA SER A 153 -9.38 18.48 16.95
C SER A 153 -9.29 18.99 15.51
N LEU A 154 -10.36 18.85 14.71
CA LEU A 154 -10.39 19.29 13.33
C LEU A 154 -10.77 20.78 13.16
N LYS A 155 -11.24 21.46 14.20
CA LYS A 155 -11.75 22.84 14.13
C LYS A 155 -10.73 23.83 13.55
N ASP A 156 -9.46 23.68 13.93
CA ASP A 156 -8.36 24.54 13.49
C ASP A 156 -7.63 24.01 12.25
N SER A 157 -8.05 22.83 11.77
CA SER A 157 -7.54 22.24 10.53
C SER A 157 -8.39 22.71 9.35
N LYS A 158 -7.79 22.74 8.16
CA LYS A 158 -8.52 23.04 6.91
C LYS A 158 -9.30 21.84 6.37
N ILE A 159 -9.63 20.86 7.23
CA ILE A 159 -10.32 19.62 6.87
C ILE A 159 -11.81 19.81 7.13
N ASN A 160 -12.59 19.83 6.07
CA ASN A 160 -14.05 19.84 6.16
C ASN A 160 -14.56 18.44 6.54
N PHE A 161 -15.36 18.38 7.61
CA PHE A 161 -15.86 17.14 8.18
C PHE A 161 -17.36 16.96 7.94
N VAL A 162 -17.76 15.81 7.43
CA VAL A 162 -19.15 15.40 7.25
C VAL A 162 -19.35 14.01 7.88
N ALA A 163 -20.42 13.84 8.66
CA ALA A 163 -20.81 12.56 9.22
C ALA A 163 -22.02 11.99 8.47
N ALA A 164 -21.90 10.77 7.98
CA ALA A 164 -23.02 9.99 7.45
C ALA A 164 -23.64 9.15 8.56
N ILE A 165 -24.95 8.93 8.49
CA ILE A 165 -25.71 8.14 9.46
C ILE A 165 -25.93 6.69 9.01
N SER A 166 -25.74 6.39 7.74
CA SER A 166 -25.90 5.05 7.18
C SER A 166 -24.94 4.81 6.01
N CYS A 167 -24.77 3.53 5.64
CA CYS A 167 -23.99 3.13 4.47
C CYS A 167 -24.50 3.81 3.20
N LEU A 168 -25.82 3.81 2.95
CA LEU A 168 -26.41 4.45 1.77
C LEU A 168 -26.13 5.95 1.70
N THR A 169 -26.32 6.66 2.82
CA THR A 169 -26.00 8.10 2.87
C THR A 169 -24.52 8.39 2.61
N ALA A 170 -23.64 7.49 3.07
CA ALA A 170 -22.22 7.61 2.81
C ALA A 170 -21.89 7.35 1.33
N GLU A 171 -22.52 6.37 0.69
CA GLU A 171 -22.38 6.10 -0.74
C GLU A 171 -22.80 7.32 -1.59
N ASP A 172 -23.97 7.92 -1.31
CA ASP A 172 -24.45 9.14 -1.98
C ASP A 172 -23.44 10.29 -1.86
N TYR A 173 -22.85 10.47 -0.67
CA TYR A 173 -21.82 11.49 -0.47
C TYR A 173 -20.55 11.18 -1.27
N LEU A 174 -20.13 9.93 -1.34
CA LEU A 174 -18.94 9.51 -2.09
C LEU A 174 -19.11 9.70 -3.60
N GLU A 175 -20.30 9.45 -4.15
CA GLU A 175 -20.61 9.69 -5.57
C GLU A 175 -20.46 11.16 -5.96
N SER A 176 -20.62 12.09 -5.01
CA SER A 176 -20.37 13.51 -5.25
C SER A 176 -18.90 13.85 -5.59
N GLY A 177 -17.97 12.90 -5.41
CA GLY A 177 -16.54 13.03 -5.72
C GLY A 177 -15.75 14.03 -4.86
N ARG A 178 -16.36 14.53 -3.76
CA ARG A 178 -15.77 15.61 -2.94
C ARG A 178 -14.97 15.13 -1.73
N PHE A 179 -15.00 13.84 -1.43
CA PHE A 179 -14.35 13.27 -0.24
C PHE A 179 -13.05 12.57 -0.61
N ARG A 180 -11.95 12.98 0.01
CA ARG A 180 -10.62 12.39 -0.19
C ARG A 180 -10.29 11.33 0.85
N VAL A 181 -10.93 11.41 2.01
CA VAL A 181 -10.74 10.49 3.12
C VAL A 181 -12.08 9.99 3.62
N LEU A 182 -12.17 8.69 3.85
CA LEU A 182 -13.29 8.01 4.48
C LEU A 182 -12.81 7.39 5.79
N ALA A 183 -13.36 7.85 6.92
CA ALA A 183 -13.10 7.26 8.23
C ALA A 183 -14.28 6.38 8.65
N LEU A 184 -14.01 5.11 8.87
CA LEU A 184 -14.97 4.09 9.29
C LEU A 184 -14.69 3.68 10.73
N CYS A 185 -15.69 3.79 11.61
CA CYS A 185 -15.58 3.40 13.00
C CYS A 185 -16.68 2.38 13.34
N PRO A 186 -16.44 1.08 13.08
CA PRO A 186 -17.39 0.04 13.38
C PRO A 186 -17.56 -0.12 14.90
N SER A 187 -18.81 -0.29 15.35
CA SER A 187 -19.17 -0.57 16.73
C SER A 187 -19.37 -2.05 17.00
N GLN A 188 -19.71 -2.80 15.96
CA GLN A 188 -19.89 -4.25 15.99
C GLN A 188 -19.76 -4.84 14.58
N PRO A 189 -19.49 -6.16 14.45
CA PRO A 189 -19.48 -6.82 13.15
C PRO A 189 -20.81 -6.64 12.40
N GLY A 190 -20.71 -6.33 11.09
CA GLY A 190 -21.88 -6.20 10.21
C GLY A 190 -22.67 -4.89 10.34
N ASP A 191 -22.19 -3.91 11.11
CA ASP A 191 -22.79 -2.57 11.17
C ASP A 191 -22.61 -1.78 9.84
N GLU A 192 -23.12 -0.56 9.80
CA GLU A 192 -23.09 0.30 8.62
C GLU A 192 -21.67 0.59 8.13
N ALA A 193 -20.70 0.76 9.03
CA ALA A 193 -19.30 0.96 8.67
C ALA A 193 -18.68 -0.29 8.03
N CYS A 194 -18.99 -1.48 8.57
CA CYS A 194 -18.58 -2.75 7.99
C CYS A 194 -19.19 -2.99 6.61
N LYS A 195 -20.48 -2.67 6.43
CA LYS A 195 -21.16 -2.80 5.13
C LYS A 195 -20.51 -1.92 4.06
N LEU A 196 -20.21 -0.66 4.40
CA LEU A 196 -19.54 0.25 3.47
C LEU A 196 -18.12 -0.23 3.15
N LEU A 197 -17.36 -0.66 4.16
CA LEU A 197 -16.01 -1.20 3.95
C LEU A 197 -16.01 -2.41 3.00
N ALA A 198 -17.03 -3.29 3.12
CA ALA A 198 -17.17 -4.44 2.24
C ALA A 198 -17.36 -4.05 0.76
N ARG A 199 -18.02 -2.93 0.49
CA ARG A 199 -18.46 -2.47 -0.84
C ARG A 199 -17.59 -1.39 -1.45
N ILE A 200 -16.80 -0.64 -0.66
CA ILE A 200 -16.10 0.57 -1.10
C ILE A 200 -15.26 0.38 -2.38
N LYS A 201 -14.60 -0.78 -2.53
CA LYS A 201 -13.78 -1.08 -3.71
C LYS A 201 -14.58 -1.49 -4.95
N GLN A 202 -15.88 -1.70 -4.79
CA GLN A 202 -16.80 -2.07 -5.87
C GLN A 202 -17.63 -0.87 -6.36
N LEU A 203 -17.63 0.24 -5.60
CA LEU A 203 -18.33 1.45 -6.00
C LEU A 203 -17.67 2.07 -7.24
N PRO A 204 -18.47 2.52 -8.22
CA PRO A 204 -17.98 3.11 -9.47
C PRO A 204 -17.49 4.55 -9.26
N LEU A 205 -16.58 4.75 -8.31
CA LEU A 205 -16.04 6.05 -7.98
C LEU A 205 -14.87 6.40 -8.93
N ALA A 206 -14.90 7.59 -9.51
CA ALA A 206 -13.83 8.09 -10.36
C ALA A 206 -12.49 8.21 -9.60
N GLU A 207 -12.56 8.67 -8.35
CA GLU A 207 -11.43 8.73 -7.42
C GLU A 207 -11.88 8.16 -6.07
N PRO A 208 -11.53 6.90 -5.75
CA PRO A 208 -11.89 6.32 -4.46
C PRO A 208 -11.16 7.03 -3.32
N PRO A 209 -11.87 7.32 -2.20
CA PRO A 209 -11.26 7.94 -1.04
C PRO A 209 -10.28 6.99 -0.36
N LYS A 210 -9.30 7.52 0.36
CA LYS A 210 -8.48 6.73 1.27
C LYS A 210 -9.30 6.32 2.47
N THR A 211 -9.35 5.03 2.73
CA THR A 211 -10.20 4.43 3.78
C THR A 211 -9.39 4.20 5.05
N LEU A 212 -9.72 4.95 6.09
CA LEU A 212 -9.16 4.81 7.44
C LEU A 212 -10.13 4.00 8.30
N LEU A 213 -9.67 2.88 8.82
CA LEU A 213 -10.46 2.01 9.68
C LEU A 213 -10.05 2.23 11.14
N LEU A 214 -10.98 2.76 11.94
CA LEU A 214 -10.78 3.00 13.36
C LEU A 214 -11.32 1.79 14.13
N LEU A 215 -10.44 1.07 14.80
CA LEU A 215 -10.78 -0.19 15.46
C LEU A 215 -10.64 -0.08 16.97
N ARG A 216 -11.72 -0.37 17.68
CA ARG A 216 -11.67 -0.75 19.09
C ARG A 216 -11.25 -2.21 19.19
N ARG A 217 -10.51 -2.55 20.23
CA ARG A 217 -10.00 -3.89 20.44
C ARG A 217 -11.09 -4.96 20.39
N GLU A 218 -12.21 -4.71 21.07
CA GLU A 218 -13.33 -5.63 21.19
C GLU A 218 -13.97 -5.95 19.84
N VAL A 219 -13.99 -4.97 18.94
CA VAL A 219 -14.50 -5.12 17.57
C VAL A 219 -13.46 -5.76 16.68
N SER A 220 -12.19 -5.36 16.80
CA SER A 220 -11.08 -5.84 15.98
C SER A 220 -10.97 -7.37 15.98
N ILE A 221 -11.08 -8.01 17.14
CA ILE A 221 -10.97 -9.47 17.29
C ILE A 221 -12.15 -10.25 16.71
N GLN A 222 -13.25 -9.57 16.38
CA GLN A 222 -14.47 -10.17 15.85
C GLN A 222 -14.65 -9.94 14.34
N LEU A 223 -13.85 -9.04 13.75
CA LEU A 223 -13.94 -8.75 12.33
C LEU A 223 -13.19 -9.78 11.50
N ASP A 224 -13.74 -10.04 10.32
CA ASP A 224 -13.10 -10.88 9.33
C ASP A 224 -11.83 -10.21 8.76
N HIS A 225 -10.79 -11.00 8.59
CA HIS A 225 -9.50 -10.60 8.03
C HIS A 225 -9.67 -9.94 6.65
N ASP A 226 -10.41 -10.58 5.74
CA ASP A 226 -10.64 -10.09 4.39
C ASP A 226 -11.37 -8.74 4.35
N LEU A 227 -12.18 -8.46 5.38
CA LEU A 227 -12.84 -7.17 5.53
C LEU A 227 -11.85 -6.09 5.95
N ILE A 228 -11.02 -6.38 6.95
CA ILE A 228 -10.00 -5.44 7.46
C ILE A 228 -9.01 -5.06 6.35
N GLU A 229 -8.58 -6.02 5.53
CA GLU A 229 -7.63 -5.78 4.43
C GLU A 229 -8.13 -4.80 3.35
N LYS A 230 -9.43 -4.52 3.30
CA LYS A 230 -9.98 -3.53 2.37
C LYS A 230 -9.66 -2.10 2.77
N ALA A 231 -9.30 -1.85 4.03
CA ALA A 231 -8.84 -0.54 4.48
C ALA A 231 -7.45 -0.18 3.92
N ASP A 232 -7.20 1.11 3.80
CA ASP A 232 -5.87 1.61 3.41
C ASP A 232 -4.99 1.87 4.62
N GLN A 233 -5.60 2.12 5.80
CA GLN A 233 -4.89 2.30 7.07
C GLN A 233 -5.79 1.91 8.25
N ILE A 234 -5.17 1.41 9.33
CA ILE A 234 -5.84 1.13 10.60
C ILE A 234 -5.35 2.10 11.67
N ILE A 235 -6.30 2.61 12.45
CA ILE A 235 -6.04 3.43 13.64
C ILE A 235 -6.72 2.74 14.82
N ASP A 236 -5.91 2.29 15.79
CA ASP A 236 -6.45 1.67 17.00
C ASP A 236 -7.04 2.73 17.94
N VAL A 237 -8.30 2.51 18.34
CA VAL A 237 -9.04 3.40 19.23
C VAL A 237 -8.81 2.95 20.68
N GLY A 238 -7.86 3.59 21.35
CA GLY A 238 -7.58 3.40 22.78
C GLY A 238 -8.44 4.28 23.69
N ALA A 239 -8.09 4.32 24.97
CA ALA A 239 -8.77 5.14 25.98
C ALA A 239 -8.53 6.65 25.78
N ASP A 240 -7.38 7.03 25.27
CA ASP A 240 -7.03 8.43 24.95
C ASP A 240 -7.60 8.80 23.57
N LEU A 241 -8.82 9.33 23.57
CA LEU A 241 -9.51 9.74 22.35
C LEU A 241 -8.89 10.98 21.71
N GLU A 242 -8.18 11.83 22.46
CA GLU A 242 -7.51 13.01 21.91
C GLU A 242 -6.29 12.57 21.07
N ALA A 243 -5.49 11.63 21.57
CA ALA A 243 -4.39 11.06 20.81
C ALA A 243 -4.86 10.33 19.53
N VAL A 244 -6.01 9.63 19.58
CA VAL A 244 -6.60 8.99 18.42
C VAL A 244 -7.09 10.03 17.41
N ALA A 245 -7.75 11.09 17.86
CA ALA A 245 -8.21 12.17 16.99
C ALA A 245 -7.05 12.88 16.31
N GLU A 246 -5.94 13.10 17.02
CA GLU A 246 -4.73 13.68 16.43
C GLU A 246 -4.09 12.76 15.39
N ARG A 247 -4.01 11.45 15.64
CA ARG A 247 -3.54 10.47 14.65
C ARG A 247 -4.41 10.47 13.40
N LEU A 248 -5.74 10.54 13.57
CA LEU A 248 -6.66 10.62 12.45
C LEU A 248 -6.47 11.93 11.67
N ARG A 249 -6.29 13.06 12.36
CA ARG A 249 -6.00 14.36 11.74
C ARG A 249 -4.73 14.31 10.91
N LEU A 250 -3.64 13.76 11.46
CA LEU A 250 -2.37 13.58 10.75
C LEU A 250 -2.53 12.67 9.54
N ALA A 251 -3.21 11.54 9.68
CA ALA A 251 -3.47 10.64 8.57
C ALA A 251 -4.31 11.29 7.47
N CYS A 252 -5.33 12.08 7.83
CA CYS A 252 -6.10 12.87 6.86
C CYS A 252 -5.22 13.88 6.12
N THR A 253 -4.38 14.63 6.84
CA THR A 253 -3.46 15.61 6.23
C THR A 253 -2.50 14.92 5.26
N ASP A 254 -1.87 13.82 5.67
CA ASP A 254 -0.97 13.03 4.83
C ASP A 254 -1.67 12.54 3.56
N HIS A 255 -2.88 11.99 3.68
CA HIS A 255 -3.63 11.51 2.52
C HIS A 255 -4.09 12.64 1.59
N ILE A 256 -4.40 13.80 2.13
CA ILE A 256 -4.82 14.98 1.35
C ILE A 256 -3.63 15.60 0.61
N GLU A 257 -2.48 15.74 1.29
CA GLU A 257 -1.26 16.30 0.70
C GLU A 257 -0.67 15.38 -0.38
N HIS A 258 -0.87 14.07 -0.22
CA HIS A 258 -0.36 13.05 -1.13
C HIS A 258 -1.45 12.43 -2.03
N ALA A 259 -2.67 12.96 -2.00
CA ALA A 259 -3.72 12.56 -2.94
C ALA A 259 -3.28 12.85 -4.38
N GLY A 260 -3.35 11.84 -5.22
CA GLY A 260 -2.98 11.99 -6.63
C GLY A 260 -1.52 11.69 -6.96
N VAL A 261 -0.81 10.94 -6.10
CA VAL A 261 0.58 10.49 -6.38
C VAL A 261 0.72 9.78 -7.73
N LYS A 262 -0.34 9.12 -8.23
CA LYS A 262 -0.32 8.49 -9.57
C LYS A 262 -0.01 9.47 -10.70
N THR A 263 -0.53 10.69 -10.65
CA THR A 263 -0.47 11.61 -11.78
C THR A 263 -0.28 13.10 -11.43
N ALA A 264 -0.69 13.56 -10.25
CA ALA A 264 -0.71 14.98 -9.92
C ALA A 264 0.67 15.59 -9.64
N GLY A 265 1.68 14.78 -9.34
CA GLY A 265 3.06 15.24 -9.14
C GLY A 265 3.86 15.39 -10.43
N LEU A 266 3.42 14.80 -11.53
CA LEU A 266 4.10 14.94 -12.80
C LEU A 266 3.67 16.23 -13.47
N THR A 267 4.55 17.23 -13.47
CA THR A 267 4.38 18.45 -14.27
C THR A 267 4.34 18.10 -15.75
N THR A 268 3.94 19.05 -16.58
CA THR A 268 3.92 18.90 -18.04
C THR A 268 5.27 18.46 -18.60
N LEU A 269 6.38 18.82 -17.93
CA LEU A 269 7.75 18.43 -18.32
C LEU A 269 8.09 16.97 -18.00
N ALA A 270 7.48 16.39 -16.97
CA ALA A 270 7.68 14.99 -16.61
C ALA A 270 6.74 14.04 -17.34
N ARG A 271 5.83 14.56 -18.18
CA ARG A 271 4.85 13.77 -18.94
C ARG A 271 5.18 13.72 -20.41
N ASP A 272 4.88 12.58 -21.00
CA ASP A 272 4.80 12.45 -22.46
C ASP A 272 3.51 13.11 -22.98
N ALA A 273 3.63 14.07 -23.88
CA ALA A 273 2.51 14.85 -24.38
C ALA A 273 1.49 14.02 -25.18
N THR A 274 1.92 12.91 -25.77
CA THR A 274 1.08 12.04 -26.61
C THR A 274 0.24 11.09 -25.75
N SER A 275 0.87 10.39 -24.82
CA SER A 275 0.21 9.37 -24.00
C SER A 275 -0.33 9.90 -22.67
N GLY A 276 0.20 11.02 -22.17
CA GLY A 276 -0.08 11.52 -20.82
C GLY A 276 0.59 10.71 -19.69
N LEU A 277 1.34 9.64 -20.01
CA LEU A 277 2.15 8.87 -19.08
C LEU A 277 3.41 9.63 -18.65
N ALA A 278 4.21 9.07 -17.77
CA ALA A 278 5.54 9.61 -17.48
C ALA A 278 6.40 9.64 -18.73
N SER A 279 7.25 10.66 -18.85
CA SER A 279 8.22 10.78 -19.95
C SER A 279 9.37 9.77 -19.78
N ARG A 280 10.09 9.50 -20.86
CA ARG A 280 11.26 8.63 -20.81
C ARG A 280 12.33 9.15 -19.84
N ALA A 281 12.61 10.45 -19.85
CA ALA A 281 13.60 11.04 -18.95
C ALA A 281 13.21 10.83 -17.47
N TYR A 282 11.93 11.03 -17.13
CA TYR A 282 11.42 10.73 -15.81
C TYR A 282 11.56 9.25 -15.45
N LEU A 283 11.18 8.34 -16.38
CA LEU A 283 11.32 6.90 -16.19
C LEU A 283 12.75 6.49 -15.88
N GLU A 284 13.72 6.95 -16.66
CA GLU A 284 15.12 6.57 -16.50
C GLU A 284 15.67 6.97 -15.12
N THR A 285 15.44 8.21 -14.70
CA THR A 285 15.85 8.69 -13.37
C THR A 285 15.12 7.95 -12.24
N HIS A 286 13.79 7.80 -12.36
CA HIS A 286 12.99 7.16 -11.33
C HIS A 286 13.27 5.67 -11.20
N LEU A 287 13.42 4.96 -12.33
CA LEU A 287 13.74 3.54 -12.33
C LEU A 287 15.13 3.27 -11.71
N GLN A 288 16.10 4.16 -11.92
CA GLN A 288 17.40 4.05 -11.24
C GLN A 288 17.22 4.15 -9.73
N ALA A 289 16.46 5.14 -9.24
CA ALA A 289 16.18 5.29 -7.81
C ALA A 289 15.42 4.07 -7.24
N GLN A 290 14.45 3.52 -7.98
CA GLN A 290 13.76 2.28 -7.58
C GLN A 290 14.70 1.06 -7.55
N MET A 291 15.65 0.97 -8.49
CA MET A 291 16.67 -0.10 -8.50
C MET A 291 17.58 -0.04 -7.28
N ASP A 292 18.06 1.15 -6.94
CA ASP A 292 18.92 1.38 -5.77
C ASP A 292 18.17 1.08 -4.46
N GLN A 293 16.91 1.50 -4.37
CA GLN A 293 16.04 1.19 -3.24
C GLN A 293 15.77 -0.33 -3.11
N ALA A 294 15.54 -1.03 -4.22
CA ALA A 294 15.31 -2.47 -4.24
C ALA A 294 16.55 -3.25 -3.75
N ASP A 295 17.76 -2.78 -4.11
CA ASP A 295 19.02 -3.37 -3.63
C ASP A 295 19.22 -3.13 -2.13
N GLN A 296 18.95 -1.91 -1.66
CA GLN A 296 19.07 -1.56 -0.23
C GLN A 296 18.09 -2.32 0.66
N SER A 297 16.85 -2.52 0.16
CA SER A 297 15.78 -3.17 0.93
C SER A 297 15.68 -4.67 0.69
N ALA A 298 16.49 -5.24 -0.23
CA ALA A 298 16.41 -6.62 -0.68
C ALA A 298 14.98 -7.02 -1.13
N THR A 299 14.27 -6.07 -1.78
CA THR A 299 12.90 -6.28 -2.28
C THR A 299 12.89 -6.51 -3.79
N PRO A 300 11.93 -7.29 -4.32
CA PRO A 300 11.83 -7.53 -5.75
C PRO A 300 11.36 -6.26 -6.50
N LEU A 301 11.93 -5.99 -7.64
CA LEU A 301 11.49 -4.98 -8.59
C LEU A 301 11.28 -5.63 -9.95
N SER A 302 10.09 -5.53 -10.50
CA SER A 302 9.80 -6.01 -11.86
C SER A 302 9.45 -4.87 -12.79
N VAL A 303 9.75 -5.07 -14.06
CA VAL A 303 9.43 -4.11 -15.13
C VAL A 303 8.72 -4.84 -16.26
N ILE A 304 7.64 -4.24 -16.77
CA ILE A 304 6.89 -4.75 -17.91
C ILE A 304 7.10 -3.82 -19.09
N SER A 305 7.42 -4.35 -20.28
CA SER A 305 7.30 -3.64 -21.55
C SER A 305 6.04 -4.09 -22.26
N ILE A 306 5.31 -3.15 -22.84
CA ILE A 306 4.09 -3.39 -23.61
C ILE A 306 4.33 -2.82 -25.02
N ASP A 307 4.20 -3.68 -26.02
CA ASP A 307 4.45 -3.30 -27.41
C ASP A 307 3.20 -2.62 -27.99
N LEU A 308 3.38 -1.44 -28.57
CA LEU A 308 2.35 -0.68 -29.27
C LEU A 308 2.41 -0.97 -30.77
N LYS A 309 1.26 -1.04 -31.41
CA LYS A 309 1.15 -1.07 -32.86
C LYS A 309 0.95 0.34 -33.42
N ASN A 310 1.26 0.55 -34.68
CA ASN A 310 1.23 1.87 -35.34
C ASN A 310 -0.19 2.51 -35.36
N ASP A 311 -1.22 1.70 -35.28
CA ASP A 311 -2.62 2.11 -35.30
C ASP A 311 -3.25 2.24 -33.91
N ASP A 312 -2.45 2.11 -32.83
CA ASP A 312 -2.93 2.24 -31.47
C ASP A 312 -3.25 3.69 -31.11
N ASP A 313 -4.43 3.91 -30.52
CA ASP A 313 -4.65 5.10 -29.72
C ASP A 313 -3.89 4.98 -28.40
N VAL A 314 -2.72 5.57 -28.38
CA VAL A 314 -1.79 5.53 -27.24
C VAL A 314 -2.44 6.07 -25.95
N ARG A 315 -3.38 7.02 -26.05
CA ARG A 315 -4.08 7.58 -24.89
C ARG A 315 -5.05 6.58 -24.29
N ASP A 316 -5.79 5.86 -25.13
CA ASP A 316 -6.71 4.83 -24.67
C ASP A 316 -5.93 3.70 -24.01
N VAL A 317 -4.86 3.22 -24.64
CA VAL A 317 -3.96 2.20 -24.05
C VAL A 317 -3.39 2.68 -22.71
N ALA A 318 -2.89 3.92 -22.64
CA ALA A 318 -2.36 4.50 -21.41
C ALA A 318 -3.42 4.58 -20.30
N HIS A 319 -4.65 4.97 -20.64
CA HIS A 319 -5.76 5.03 -19.70
C HIS A 319 -6.11 3.64 -19.14
N ARG A 320 -6.23 2.63 -19.99
CA ARG A 320 -6.50 1.24 -19.58
C ARG A 320 -5.40 0.67 -18.67
N ILE A 321 -4.13 0.93 -19.00
CA ILE A 321 -2.99 0.54 -18.16
C ILE A 321 -3.09 1.22 -16.80
N ASN A 322 -3.22 2.55 -16.75
CA ASN A 322 -3.28 3.29 -15.48
C ASN A 322 -4.43 2.86 -14.57
N ALA A 323 -5.57 2.44 -15.14
CA ALA A 323 -6.71 1.94 -14.36
C ALA A 323 -6.40 0.64 -13.60
N LEU A 324 -5.40 -0.13 -14.04
CA LEU A 324 -4.99 -1.40 -13.43
C LEU A 324 -3.83 -1.28 -12.45
N LEU A 325 -3.11 -0.14 -12.48
CA LEU A 325 -1.91 0.08 -11.67
C LEU A 325 -2.26 0.50 -10.23
N ARG A 326 -1.37 0.11 -9.31
CA ARG A 326 -1.39 0.60 -7.92
C ARG A 326 -0.81 2.02 -7.85
N ASP A 327 -0.97 2.69 -6.70
CA ASP A 327 -0.38 4.03 -6.47
C ASP A 327 1.16 4.01 -6.51
N THR A 328 1.77 2.86 -6.20
CA THR A 328 3.22 2.65 -6.22
C THR A 328 3.78 2.30 -7.58
N ASP A 329 2.94 1.88 -8.52
CA ASP A 329 3.36 1.51 -9.86
C ASP A 329 3.51 2.76 -10.74
N LEU A 330 4.40 2.72 -11.72
CA LEU A 330 4.58 3.82 -12.67
C LEU A 330 4.47 3.30 -14.09
N ALA A 331 3.64 3.94 -14.91
CA ALA A 331 3.64 3.75 -16.36
C ALA A 331 4.30 4.94 -17.05
N ALA A 332 5.16 4.65 -18.00
CA ALA A 332 5.91 5.64 -18.76
C ALA A 332 5.99 5.30 -20.25
N ARG A 333 6.08 6.33 -21.08
CA ARG A 333 6.40 6.17 -22.49
C ARG A 333 7.89 5.92 -22.65
N LEU A 334 8.29 4.71 -23.07
CA LEU A 334 9.71 4.39 -23.27
C LEU A 334 10.21 4.89 -24.64
N ASP A 335 9.43 4.61 -25.69
CA ASP A 335 9.67 5.08 -27.04
C ASP A 335 8.37 5.06 -27.88
N MET A 336 8.47 5.22 -29.19
CA MET A 336 7.31 5.25 -30.10
C MET A 336 6.47 3.96 -30.04
N ASN A 337 7.11 2.83 -29.74
CA ASN A 337 6.50 1.50 -29.83
C ASN A 337 6.30 0.82 -28.47
N HIS A 338 6.82 1.39 -27.38
CA HIS A 338 6.79 0.71 -26.09
C HIS A 338 6.29 1.61 -24.95
N ILE A 339 5.43 1.05 -24.11
CA ILE A 339 5.11 1.56 -22.77
C ILE A 339 5.85 0.67 -21.77
N CYS A 340 6.50 1.31 -20.81
CA CYS A 340 7.17 0.65 -19.69
C CYS A 340 6.34 0.82 -18.41
N VAL A 341 6.17 -0.26 -17.65
CA VAL A 341 5.52 -0.23 -16.32
C VAL A 341 6.51 -0.74 -15.30
N THR A 342 6.80 0.06 -14.26
CA THR A 342 7.66 -0.35 -13.14
C THR A 342 6.81 -0.77 -11.96
N LEU A 343 7.19 -1.86 -11.30
CA LEU A 343 6.44 -2.53 -10.25
C LEU A 343 7.36 -2.77 -9.04
N PRO A 344 7.53 -1.78 -8.15
CA PRO A 344 8.30 -1.97 -6.93
C PRO A 344 7.65 -3.03 -6.04
N ASP A 345 8.47 -3.73 -5.25
CA ASP A 345 8.07 -4.80 -4.33
C ASP A 345 7.22 -5.92 -4.99
N THR A 346 7.44 -6.14 -6.29
CA THR A 346 6.65 -7.10 -7.07
C THR A 346 7.58 -8.11 -7.74
N PRO A 347 7.48 -9.41 -7.37
CA PRO A 347 8.28 -10.46 -8.01
C PRO A 347 7.76 -10.76 -9.42
N TYR A 348 8.57 -11.47 -10.22
CA TYR A 348 8.24 -11.85 -11.60
C TYR A 348 6.83 -12.44 -11.78
N ARG A 349 6.42 -13.36 -10.89
CA ARG A 349 5.09 -13.98 -10.96
C ARG A 349 3.96 -12.95 -10.83
N GLY A 350 4.09 -11.99 -9.92
CA GLY A 350 3.11 -10.91 -9.74
C GLY A 350 3.05 -9.99 -10.97
N ALA A 351 4.20 -9.67 -11.55
CA ALA A 351 4.27 -8.87 -12.76
C ALA A 351 3.63 -9.57 -13.97
N VAL A 352 3.82 -10.88 -14.12
CA VAL A 352 3.14 -11.69 -15.16
C VAL A 352 1.62 -11.67 -14.99
N VAL A 353 1.11 -11.74 -13.77
CA VAL A 353 -0.34 -11.63 -13.50
C VAL A 353 -0.87 -10.27 -13.96
N LEU A 354 -0.16 -9.18 -13.63
CA LEU A 354 -0.56 -7.85 -14.09
C LEU A 354 -0.48 -7.72 -15.61
N ALA A 355 0.60 -8.21 -16.25
CA ALA A 355 0.74 -8.16 -17.71
C ALA A 355 -0.44 -8.86 -18.41
N ARG A 356 -0.87 -10.01 -17.92
CA ARG A 356 -2.07 -10.71 -18.44
C ARG A 356 -3.36 -9.92 -18.21
N ARG A 357 -3.50 -9.26 -17.06
CA ARG A 357 -4.67 -8.41 -16.81
C ARG A 357 -4.70 -7.20 -17.75
N ILE A 358 -3.53 -6.60 -18.03
CA ILE A 358 -3.40 -5.54 -19.02
C ILE A 358 -3.81 -6.07 -20.40
N GLU A 359 -3.27 -7.21 -20.83
CA GLU A 359 -3.62 -7.84 -22.11
C GLU A 359 -5.14 -8.12 -22.21
N GLN A 360 -5.76 -8.65 -21.16
CA GLN A 360 -7.20 -8.90 -21.10
C GLN A 360 -8.05 -7.62 -21.16
N SER A 361 -7.54 -6.50 -20.68
CA SER A 361 -8.24 -5.19 -20.74
C SER A 361 -8.19 -4.57 -22.13
N MET A 362 -7.28 -5.05 -23.00
CA MET A 362 -7.20 -4.62 -24.38
C MET A 362 -8.16 -5.45 -25.22
N GLU A 363 -8.76 -4.85 -26.24
CA GLU A 363 -9.70 -5.55 -27.15
C GLU A 363 -8.98 -6.50 -28.14
N ARG A 364 -7.66 -6.63 -27.99
CA ARG A 364 -6.79 -7.39 -28.88
C ARG A 364 -5.60 -7.98 -28.14
N SER A 365 -4.92 -8.94 -28.76
CA SER A 365 -3.64 -9.45 -28.24
C SER A 365 -2.56 -8.39 -28.35
N VAL A 366 -1.90 -8.12 -27.21
CA VAL A 366 -0.80 -7.18 -27.04
C VAL A 366 0.44 -7.98 -26.64
N ALA A 367 1.55 -7.75 -27.33
CA ALA A 367 2.81 -8.36 -26.92
C ALA A 367 3.37 -7.62 -25.69
N TRP A 368 3.85 -8.41 -24.74
CA TRP A 368 4.46 -7.86 -23.53
C TRP A 368 5.67 -8.70 -23.09
N ARG A 369 6.54 -8.08 -22.32
CA ARG A 369 7.71 -8.72 -21.72
C ARG A 369 7.85 -8.29 -20.27
N VAL A 370 8.23 -9.23 -19.40
CA VAL A 370 8.48 -9.01 -17.99
C VAL A 370 9.94 -9.31 -17.69
N ILE A 371 10.61 -8.41 -16.98
CA ILE A 371 11.95 -8.62 -16.43
C ILE A 371 11.91 -8.28 -14.93
N GLU A 372 12.32 -9.22 -14.10
CA GLU A 372 12.61 -8.97 -12.68
C GLU A 372 14.06 -8.53 -12.53
N LYS A 373 14.31 -7.42 -11.85
CA LYS A 373 15.64 -6.91 -11.58
C LYS A 373 16.47 -7.95 -10.81
N ARG A 374 17.70 -8.15 -11.25
CA ARG A 374 18.74 -8.94 -10.59
C ARG A 374 19.91 -8.04 -10.22
N GLN A 375 20.77 -8.47 -9.31
CA GLN A 375 21.93 -7.69 -8.83
C GLN A 375 22.88 -7.25 -9.96
N PHE A 376 22.99 -8.03 -11.05
CA PHE A 376 23.84 -7.69 -12.19
C PHE A 376 23.18 -6.76 -13.23
N HIS A 377 21.87 -6.44 -13.08
CA HIS A 377 21.21 -5.53 -14.00
C HIS A 377 21.62 -4.10 -13.75
N THR A 378 22.07 -3.40 -14.81
CA THR A 378 22.17 -1.96 -14.87
C THR A 378 20.89 -1.39 -15.50
N LEU A 379 20.62 -0.10 -15.33
CA LEU A 379 19.50 0.59 -15.99
C LEU A 379 19.51 0.33 -17.50
N THR A 380 20.66 0.50 -18.14
CA THR A 380 20.82 0.29 -19.58
C THR A 380 20.53 -1.14 -20.00
N SER A 381 21.01 -2.14 -19.22
CA SER A 381 20.76 -3.55 -19.53
C SER A 381 19.29 -3.94 -19.33
N LEU A 382 18.64 -3.37 -18.32
CA LEU A 382 17.23 -3.61 -18.02
C LEU A 382 16.34 -3.03 -19.13
N LEU A 383 16.54 -1.76 -19.49
CA LEU A 383 15.78 -1.10 -20.56
C LEU A 383 16.09 -1.70 -21.94
N GLY A 384 17.34 -2.06 -22.22
CA GLY A 384 17.72 -2.74 -23.44
C GLY A 384 17.09 -4.11 -23.59
N GLY A 385 16.97 -4.87 -22.48
CA GLY A 385 16.24 -6.14 -22.45
C GLY A 385 14.74 -6.00 -22.75
N LEU A 386 14.13 -4.86 -22.36
CA LEU A 386 12.72 -4.58 -22.63
C LEU A 386 12.41 -4.24 -24.09
N THR A 387 13.34 -3.58 -24.79
CA THR A 387 13.18 -3.12 -26.19
C THR A 387 13.81 -4.05 -27.21
N ALA A 388 14.58 -5.05 -26.78
CA ALA A 388 15.18 -6.02 -27.68
C ALA A 388 14.09 -6.69 -28.53
N ARG A 389 14.15 -6.59 -29.83
CA ARG A 389 13.19 -7.29 -30.72
C ARG A 389 13.20 -8.77 -30.37
N SER A 390 12.09 -9.29 -29.88
CA SER A 390 11.93 -10.71 -29.66
C SER A 390 11.88 -11.44 -30.99
N GLY A 391 13.01 -12.05 -31.36
CA GLY A 391 12.88 -13.31 -32.07
C GLY A 391 12.23 -14.29 -31.08
N PHE A 392 10.93 -14.52 -31.21
CA PHE A 392 10.17 -15.57 -30.53
C PHE A 392 10.31 -15.69 -28.99
N SER A 393 9.26 -15.37 -28.26
CA SER A 393 8.72 -16.32 -27.29
C SER A 393 7.29 -15.97 -26.90
N THR A 394 6.36 -16.46 -27.62
CA THR A 394 5.18 -17.08 -27.04
C THR A 394 5.70 -18.27 -26.25
N GLU A 395 5.70 -18.23 -24.93
CA GLU A 395 5.72 -19.46 -24.16
C GLU A 395 4.44 -20.24 -24.44
N ARG A 396 4.45 -21.01 -25.51
CA ARG A 396 3.55 -22.15 -25.66
C ARG A 396 4.07 -23.23 -24.72
N ARG A 397 3.32 -23.47 -23.66
CA ARG A 397 3.42 -24.67 -22.84
C ARG A 397 3.44 -25.92 -23.74
N ALA A 398 4.43 -26.78 -23.51
CA ALA A 398 4.27 -28.22 -23.56
C ALA A 398 3.76 -28.70 -22.19
#